data_c6dc2e4093840e5bd9828180dd9930ad
#
_entry.id   c6dc2e4093840e5bd9828180dd9930ad
#
_cell.length_a   1.000
_cell.length_b   1.000
_cell.length_c   1.000
_cell.angle_alpha   90.00
_cell.angle_beta   90.00
_cell.angle_gamma   90.00
#
_symmetry.space_group_name_H-M   'P 1'
#
loop_
_entity.id
_entity.type
_entity.pdbx_description
1 polymer ?
#
loop_
_entity_poly.entity_id
_entity_poly.type
_entity_poly.pdbx_seq_one_letter_code
_entity_poly.pdbx_strand_id
1 'polypeptide(L)'
;LWIFGVKNALLIGFFGGLMNIIPYLGPVIGTLIGISLGVTSSLATGSYNELLPVALKLTGVFIAVNFIDNNILVPVIYSKSVKSHPLEIFLVIIIGGGLAGLVGMLLAVPVYTLLRVIAKEFLQEFRVVKKLTETIDHE
;
A
#
# COMPACT_ATOMS: atom_id res chain seq x y z
N LEU A 1 5.86 -18.46 -3.29
CA LEU A 1 4.78 -19.44 -3.08
C LEU A 1 4.99 -20.69 -3.92
N TRP A 2 5.29 -20.55 -5.20
CA TRP A 2 5.53 -21.70 -6.10
C TRP A 2 6.69 -22.58 -5.62
N ILE A 3 7.81 -22.01 -5.18
CA ILE A 3 8.98 -22.73 -4.62
C ILE A 3 8.59 -23.57 -3.39
N PHE A 4 7.58 -23.15 -2.64
CA PHE A 4 7.08 -23.86 -1.46
C PHE A 4 6.01 -24.90 -1.77
N GLY A 5 5.74 -25.16 -3.08
CA GLY A 5 4.78 -26.15 -3.52
C GLY A 5 3.31 -25.77 -3.25
N VAL A 6 3.01 -24.50 -3.06
CA VAL A 6 1.63 -24.03 -2.83
C VAL A 6 0.85 -24.10 -4.14
N LYS A 7 -0.28 -24.82 -4.12
CA LYS A 7 -1.21 -24.87 -5.25
C LYS A 7 -1.80 -23.50 -5.52
N ASN A 8 -2.02 -23.18 -6.81
CA ASN A 8 -2.52 -21.85 -7.22
C ASN A 8 -1.67 -20.66 -6.76
N ALA A 9 -0.35 -20.88 -6.55
CA ALA A 9 0.59 -19.88 -6.06
C ALA A 9 0.56 -18.55 -6.83
N LEU A 10 0.36 -18.62 -8.15
CA LEU A 10 0.30 -17.46 -9.03
C LEU A 10 -0.96 -16.62 -8.76
N LEU A 11 -2.10 -17.29 -8.60
CA LEU A 11 -3.38 -16.64 -8.31
C LEU A 11 -3.35 -15.99 -6.92
N ILE A 12 -2.85 -16.71 -5.92
CA ILE A 12 -2.69 -16.19 -4.56
C ILE A 12 -1.73 -15.00 -4.53
N GLY A 13 -0.60 -15.09 -5.25
CA GLY A 13 0.37 -14.01 -5.35
C GLY A 13 -0.17 -12.80 -6.08
N PHE A 14 -0.95 -13.00 -7.14
CA PHE A 14 -1.59 -11.92 -7.89
C PHE A 14 -2.59 -11.14 -7.02
N PHE A 15 -3.52 -11.82 -6.36
CA PHE A 15 -4.48 -11.15 -5.48
C PHE A 15 -3.81 -10.50 -4.27
N GLY A 16 -2.82 -11.18 -3.66
CA GLY A 16 -2.05 -10.60 -2.57
C GLY A 16 -1.30 -9.34 -2.98
N GLY A 17 -0.66 -9.36 -4.14
CA GLY A 17 0.04 -8.19 -4.68
C GLY A 17 -0.90 -7.07 -5.10
N LEU A 18 -2.06 -7.40 -5.69
CA LEU A 18 -3.07 -6.41 -6.06
C LEU A 18 -3.60 -5.67 -4.82
N MET A 19 -3.90 -6.40 -3.75
CA MET A 19 -4.35 -5.78 -2.50
C MET A 19 -3.26 -4.92 -1.87
N ASN A 20 -1.98 -5.29 -2.02
CA ASN A 20 -0.84 -4.56 -1.47
C ASN A 20 -0.64 -3.15 -2.07
N ILE A 21 -1.35 -2.81 -3.15
CA ILE A 21 -1.38 -1.44 -3.69
C ILE A 21 -1.97 -0.46 -2.67
N ILE A 22 -2.86 -0.92 -1.79
CA ILE A 22 -3.45 -0.08 -0.74
C ILE A 22 -2.54 -0.12 0.50
N PRO A 23 -1.83 0.96 0.84
CA PRO A 23 -0.94 1.00 1.99
C PRO A 23 -1.67 0.63 3.29
N TYR A 24 -1.01 -0.10 4.17
CA TYR A 24 -1.48 -0.60 5.47
C TYR A 24 -2.63 -1.62 5.43
N LEU A 25 -3.66 -1.38 4.62
CA LEU A 25 -4.81 -2.30 4.48
C LEU A 25 -4.48 -3.48 3.58
N GLY A 26 -3.74 -3.23 2.51
CA GLY A 26 -3.38 -4.24 1.51
C GLY A 26 -2.67 -5.46 2.10
N PRO A 27 -1.61 -5.28 2.89
CA PRO A 27 -0.91 -6.39 3.53
C PRO A 27 -1.82 -7.28 4.38
N VAL A 28 -2.75 -6.68 5.13
CA VAL A 28 -3.68 -7.42 6.00
C VAL A 28 -4.71 -8.17 5.16
N ILE A 29 -5.39 -7.47 4.25
CA ILE A 29 -6.43 -8.04 3.39
C ILE A 29 -5.81 -9.08 2.44
N GLY A 30 -4.66 -8.78 1.84
CA GLY A 30 -3.95 -9.69 0.96
C GLY A 30 -3.52 -10.99 1.65
N THR A 31 -3.05 -10.90 2.90
CA THR A 31 -2.71 -12.06 3.70
C THR A 31 -3.94 -12.92 4.01
N LEU A 32 -5.05 -12.30 4.44
CA LEU A 32 -6.29 -13.02 4.74
C LEU A 32 -6.86 -13.72 3.50
N ILE A 33 -6.94 -13.03 2.36
CA ILE A 33 -7.39 -13.60 1.10
C ILE A 33 -6.45 -14.71 0.66
N GLY A 34 -5.14 -14.49 0.73
CA GLY A 34 -4.13 -15.47 0.32
C GLY A 34 -4.21 -16.76 1.13
N ILE A 35 -4.33 -16.67 2.45
CA ILE A 35 -4.49 -17.84 3.32
C ILE A 35 -5.82 -18.55 3.01
N SER A 36 -6.92 -17.80 2.87
CA SER A 36 -8.23 -18.37 2.55
C SER A 36 -8.22 -19.15 1.24
N LEU A 37 -7.63 -18.58 0.19
CA LEU A 37 -7.52 -19.24 -1.11
C LEU A 37 -6.63 -20.49 -1.04
N GLY A 38 -5.53 -20.45 -0.31
CA GLY A 38 -4.63 -21.59 -0.17
C GLY A 38 -5.27 -22.74 0.60
N VAL A 39 -5.94 -22.44 1.69
CA VAL A 39 -6.69 -23.43 2.49
C VAL A 39 -7.83 -24.03 1.67
N THR A 40 -8.63 -23.22 0.98
CA THR A 40 -9.71 -23.68 0.13
C THR A 40 -9.21 -24.58 -1.02
N SER A 41 -8.06 -24.22 -1.60
CA SER A 41 -7.42 -25.06 -2.64
C SER A 41 -7.00 -26.43 -2.10
N SER A 42 -6.50 -26.50 -0.88
CA SER A 42 -6.14 -27.78 -0.24
C SER A 42 -7.36 -28.62 0.12
N LEU A 43 -8.45 -27.99 0.58
CA LEU A 43 -9.74 -28.65 0.83
C LEU A 43 -10.32 -29.23 -0.46
N ALA A 44 -10.32 -28.48 -1.54
CA ALA A 44 -10.85 -28.92 -2.84
C ALA A 44 -10.12 -30.16 -3.41
N THR A 45 -8.86 -30.38 -3.01
CA THR A 45 -8.09 -31.56 -3.42
C THR A 45 -8.13 -32.71 -2.41
N GLY A 46 -8.94 -32.62 -1.35
CA GLY A 46 -9.05 -33.63 -0.30
C GLY A 46 -7.82 -33.77 0.61
N SER A 47 -6.89 -32.81 0.54
CA SER A 47 -5.62 -32.87 1.29
C SER A 47 -5.78 -32.28 2.69
N TYR A 48 -6.64 -32.85 3.51
CA TYR A 48 -6.94 -32.34 4.86
C TYR A 48 -5.71 -32.25 5.78
N ASN A 49 -4.76 -33.17 5.65
CA ASN A 49 -3.55 -33.19 6.45
C ASN A 49 -2.58 -32.03 6.09
N GLU A 50 -2.77 -31.39 4.95
CA GLU A 50 -1.94 -30.29 4.47
C GLU A 50 -2.49 -28.90 4.83
N LEU A 51 -3.67 -28.81 5.41
CA LEU A 51 -4.31 -27.52 5.72
C LEU A 51 -3.45 -26.67 6.64
N LEU A 52 -3.00 -27.23 7.76
CA LEU A 52 -2.15 -26.50 8.70
C LEU A 52 -0.77 -26.17 8.12
N PRO A 53 -0.05 -27.13 7.50
CA PRO A 53 1.20 -26.83 6.81
C PRO A 53 1.08 -25.74 5.74
N VAL A 54 0.03 -25.76 4.92
CA VAL A 54 -0.21 -24.73 3.88
C VAL A 54 -0.51 -23.38 4.51
N ALA A 55 -1.37 -23.31 5.51
CA ALA A 55 -1.67 -22.06 6.22
C ALA A 55 -0.41 -21.46 6.85
N LEU A 56 0.44 -22.24 7.50
CA LEU A 56 1.70 -21.80 8.11
C LEU A 56 2.70 -21.32 7.04
N LYS A 57 2.85 -22.05 5.93
CA LYS A 57 3.71 -21.63 4.82
C LYS A 57 3.25 -20.29 4.23
N LEU A 58 1.96 -20.14 3.98
CA LEU A 58 1.40 -18.90 3.46
C LEU A 58 1.61 -17.74 4.41
N THR A 59 1.30 -17.93 5.68
CA THR A 59 1.50 -16.91 6.72
C THR A 59 2.97 -16.50 6.79
N GLY A 60 3.90 -17.44 6.80
CA GLY A 60 5.33 -17.15 6.81
C GLY A 60 5.79 -16.38 5.58
N VAL A 61 5.33 -16.75 4.39
CA VAL A 61 5.67 -16.04 3.14
C VAL A 61 5.09 -14.63 3.15
N PHE A 62 3.83 -14.44 3.54
CA PHE A 62 3.22 -13.11 3.61
C PHE A 62 3.91 -12.21 4.64
N ILE A 63 4.28 -12.75 5.81
CA ILE A 63 5.05 -12.01 6.82
C ILE A 63 6.40 -11.58 6.24
N ALA A 64 7.13 -12.49 5.59
CA ALA A 64 8.43 -12.17 4.99
C ALA A 64 8.32 -11.11 3.89
N VAL A 65 7.33 -11.22 2.99
CA VAL A 65 7.08 -10.23 1.94
C VAL A 65 6.72 -8.88 2.55
N ASN A 66 5.79 -8.84 3.49
CA ASN A 66 5.40 -7.60 4.18
C ASN A 66 6.56 -6.96 4.94
N PHE A 67 7.44 -7.78 5.52
CA PHE A 67 8.66 -7.28 6.18
C PHE A 67 9.60 -6.60 5.18
N ILE A 68 9.83 -7.21 4.01
CA ILE A 68 10.65 -6.65 2.94
C ILE A 68 10.00 -5.36 2.40
N ASP A 69 8.71 -5.38 2.12
CA ASP A 69 7.97 -4.21 1.66
C ASP A 69 8.13 -3.03 2.61
N ASN A 70 7.85 -3.24 3.88
CA ASN A 70 7.84 -2.14 4.87
C ASN A 70 9.24 -1.63 5.22
N ASN A 71 10.27 -2.49 5.20
CA ASN A 71 11.62 -2.10 5.62
C ASN A 71 12.55 -1.74 4.46
N ILE A 72 12.25 -2.19 3.24
CA ILE A 72 13.10 -1.95 2.06
C ILE A 72 12.37 -1.19 0.98
N LEU A 73 11.24 -1.69 0.47
CA LEU A 73 10.57 -1.11 -0.68
C LEU A 73 9.92 0.24 -0.35
N VAL A 74 9.19 0.31 0.75
CA VAL A 74 8.54 1.55 1.20
C VAL A 74 9.57 2.67 1.40
N PRO A 75 10.67 2.52 2.17
CA PRO A 75 11.68 3.56 2.31
C PRO A 75 12.35 3.93 0.99
N VAL A 76 12.67 2.96 0.13
CA VAL A 76 13.34 3.21 -1.15
C VAL A 76 12.43 3.98 -2.11
N ILE A 77 11.15 3.63 -2.17
CA ILE A 77 10.18 4.28 -3.07
C ILE A 77 9.79 5.66 -2.54
N TYR A 78 9.54 5.80 -1.25
CA TYR A 78 9.02 7.04 -0.65
C TYR A 78 10.11 8.03 -0.21
N SER A 79 11.38 7.61 -0.06
CA SER A 79 12.47 8.49 0.39
C SER A 79 12.71 9.70 -0.51
N LYS A 80 12.34 9.62 -1.79
CA LYS A 80 12.55 10.67 -2.79
C LYS A 80 11.34 11.57 -3.03
N SER A 81 10.14 11.20 -2.61
CA SER A 81 8.95 11.87 -3.13
C SER A 81 8.11 12.63 -2.11
N VAL A 82 7.84 12.13 -0.93
CA VAL A 82 6.93 12.86 -0.01
C VAL A 82 7.22 12.50 1.45
N LYS A 83 7.65 13.47 2.25
CA LYS A 83 7.63 13.37 3.72
C LYS A 83 6.18 13.51 4.22
N SER A 84 5.33 12.54 3.93
CA SER A 84 3.97 12.48 4.44
C SER A 84 3.94 11.76 5.77
N HIS A 85 3.16 12.25 6.70
CA HIS A 85 2.92 11.54 7.95
C HIS A 85 2.08 10.27 7.65
N PRO A 86 2.40 9.09 8.22
CA PRO A 86 1.62 7.87 7.99
C PRO A 86 0.12 8.04 8.23
N LEU A 87 -0.23 8.88 9.21
CA LEU A 87 -1.62 9.19 9.54
C LEU A 87 -2.35 9.94 8.41
N GLU A 88 -1.65 10.83 7.69
CA GLU A 88 -2.22 11.55 6.53
C GLU A 88 -2.60 10.57 5.43
N ILE A 89 -1.71 9.63 5.10
CA ILE A 89 -1.96 8.60 4.08
C ILE A 89 -3.14 7.73 4.47
N PHE A 90 -3.20 7.29 5.73
CA PHE A 90 -4.30 6.48 6.25
C PHE A 90 -5.65 7.21 6.13
N LEU A 91 -5.70 8.49 6.54
CA LEU A 91 -6.90 9.31 6.46
C LEU A 91 -7.38 9.49 5.01
N VAL A 92 -6.45 9.77 4.10
CA VAL A 92 -6.75 9.94 2.66
C VAL A 92 -7.32 8.66 2.05
N ILE A 93 -6.82 7.49 2.44
CA ILE A 93 -7.35 6.19 1.99
C ILE A 93 -8.78 5.99 2.49
N ILE A 94 -9.06 6.30 3.76
CA ILE A 94 -10.42 6.20 4.33
C ILE A 94 -11.39 7.13 3.59
N ILE A 95 -10.99 8.38 3.36
CA ILE A 95 -11.80 9.36 2.63
C ILE A 95 -12.04 8.87 1.19
N GLY A 96 -10.99 8.46 0.49
CA GLY A 96 -11.10 7.90 -0.86
C GLY A 96 -12.02 6.69 -0.92
N GLY A 97 -11.94 5.81 0.07
CA GLY A 97 -12.80 4.64 0.20
C GLY A 97 -14.27 5.01 0.42
N GLY A 98 -14.53 6.03 1.22
CA GLY A 98 -15.89 6.54 1.45
C GLY A 98 -16.50 7.21 0.22
N LEU A 99 -15.68 7.84 -0.65
CA LEU A 99 -16.14 8.54 -1.85
C LEU A 99 -16.37 7.61 -3.05
N ALA A 100 -15.47 6.68 -3.31
CA ALA A 100 -15.47 5.84 -4.52
C ALA A 100 -15.13 4.36 -4.26
N GLY A 101 -15.31 3.89 -3.04
CA GLY A 101 -15.06 2.49 -2.67
C GLY A 101 -13.62 2.05 -2.93
N LEU A 102 -13.44 0.84 -3.44
CA LEU A 102 -12.12 0.26 -3.71
C LEU A 102 -11.29 1.10 -4.69
N VAL A 103 -11.93 1.65 -5.73
CA VAL A 103 -11.26 2.51 -6.71
C VAL A 103 -10.77 3.80 -6.06
N GLY A 104 -11.57 4.38 -5.17
CA GLY A 104 -11.17 5.55 -4.40
C GLY A 104 -9.99 5.28 -3.48
N MET A 105 -9.92 4.12 -2.83
CA MET A 105 -8.76 3.72 -2.02
C MET A 105 -7.49 3.59 -2.86
N LEU A 106 -7.58 2.98 -4.04
CA LEU A 106 -6.44 2.80 -4.96
C LEU A 106 -5.90 4.15 -5.48
N LEU A 107 -6.79 5.07 -5.80
CA LEU A 107 -6.44 6.39 -6.33
C LEU A 107 -6.13 7.42 -5.25
N ALA A 108 -6.44 7.15 -3.99
CA ALA A 108 -6.30 8.09 -2.88
C ALA A 108 -4.87 8.64 -2.76
N VAL A 109 -3.87 7.77 -2.77
CA VAL A 109 -2.45 8.16 -2.60
C VAL A 109 -1.93 8.94 -3.81
N PRO A 110 -2.11 8.52 -5.08
CA PRO A 110 -1.74 9.31 -6.26
C PRO A 110 -2.39 10.69 -6.28
N VAL A 111 -3.70 10.77 -6.04
CA VAL A 111 -4.44 12.04 -6.04
C VAL A 111 -3.95 12.96 -4.92
N TYR A 112 -3.79 12.43 -3.70
CA TYR A 112 -3.23 13.20 -2.58
C TYR A 112 -1.84 13.74 -2.88
N THR A 113 -0.96 12.90 -3.45
CA THR A 113 0.41 13.32 -3.81
C THR A 113 0.39 14.43 -4.84
N LEU A 114 -0.46 14.33 -5.88
CA LEU A 114 -0.64 15.36 -6.89
C LEU A 114 -1.11 16.68 -6.25
N LEU A 115 -2.16 16.64 -5.44
CA LEU A 115 -2.69 17.82 -4.76
C LEU A 115 -1.65 18.47 -3.84
N ARG A 116 -0.86 17.67 -3.13
CA ARG A 116 0.19 18.17 -2.25
C ARG A 116 1.33 18.84 -3.02
N VAL A 117 1.74 18.28 -4.17
CA VAL A 117 2.77 18.89 -5.03
C VAL A 117 2.27 20.22 -5.59
N ILE A 118 1.04 20.26 -6.09
CA ILE A 118 0.42 21.50 -6.60
C ILE A 118 0.34 22.55 -5.47
N ALA A 119 -0.18 22.19 -4.32
CA ALA A 119 -0.30 23.09 -3.17
C ALA A 119 1.06 23.63 -2.73
N LYS A 120 2.09 22.77 -2.72
CA LYS A 120 3.45 23.19 -2.36
C LYS A 120 4.02 24.19 -3.35
N GLU A 121 3.83 23.97 -4.65
CA GLU A 121 4.32 24.86 -5.70
C GLU A 121 3.63 26.23 -5.61
N PHE A 122 2.31 26.25 -5.50
CA PHE A 122 1.55 27.48 -5.29
C PHE A 122 1.99 28.26 -4.05
N LEU A 123 2.18 27.57 -2.92
CA LEU A 123 2.60 28.23 -1.68
C LEU A 123 4.03 28.74 -1.71
N GLN A 124 4.90 28.14 -2.53
CA GLN A 124 6.26 28.64 -2.72
C GLN A 124 6.28 29.92 -3.55
N GLU A 125 5.48 30.04 -4.59
CA GLU A 125 5.33 31.28 -5.37
C GLU A 125 4.82 32.45 -4.51
N PHE A 126 3.84 32.21 -3.65
CA PHE A 126 3.37 33.25 -2.71
C PHE A 126 4.43 33.71 -1.72
N ARG A 127 5.31 32.81 -1.26
CA ARG A 127 6.42 33.18 -0.37
C ARG A 127 7.48 34.01 -1.07
N VAL A 128 7.77 33.75 -2.33
CA VAL A 128 8.74 34.53 -3.14
C VAL A 128 8.18 35.93 -3.39
N VAL A 129 6.89 36.02 -3.77
CA VAL A 129 6.22 37.33 -3.99
C VAL A 129 6.21 38.14 -2.70
N LYS A 130 5.87 37.55 -1.53
CA LYS A 130 5.88 38.25 -0.25
C LYS A 130 7.27 38.77 0.13
N LYS A 131 8.34 37.99 -0.11
CA LYS A 131 9.72 38.41 0.16
C LYS A 131 10.17 39.56 -0.75
N LEU A 132 9.70 39.60 -1.99
CA LEU A 132 9.98 40.69 -2.93
C LEU A 132 9.23 41.98 -2.53
N THR A 133 8.01 41.86 -2.00
CA THR A 133 7.21 43.01 -1.56
C THR A 133 7.76 43.61 -0.27
N GLU A 134 8.21 42.81 0.68
CA GLU A 134 8.85 43.29 1.94
C GLU A 134 10.16 44.06 1.68
N THR A 135 10.85 43.79 0.56
CA THR A 135 12.10 44.51 0.19
C THR A 135 11.82 45.91 -0.39
N ILE A 136 10.62 46.13 -0.91
CA ILE A 136 10.22 47.44 -1.50
C ILE A 136 9.70 48.43 -0.46
N ASP A 137 9.13 47.94 0.66
CA ASP A 137 8.57 48.75 1.74
C ASP A 137 9.63 49.33 2.70
N HIS A 138 10.91 49.07 2.50
CA HIS A 138 12.05 49.52 3.30
C HIS A 138 12.98 50.52 2.59
N GLU A 139 12.65 51.05 1.41
CA GLU A 139 13.26 52.20 0.80
C GLU A 139 12.33 53.43 0.85
#